data_9d115c202f012c9c75e6b7a730d719bf
#
_entry.id   9d115c202f012c9c75e6b7a730d719bf
#
_cell.length_a   1.000
_cell.length_b   1.000
_cell.length_c   1.000
_cell.angle_alpha   90.00
_cell.angle_beta   90.00
_cell.angle_gamma   90.00
#
_symmetry.space_group_name_H-M   'P 1'
#
loop_
_entity.id
_entity.type
_entity.pdbx_description
1 polymer ?
#
loop_
_entity_poly.entity_id
_entity_poly.type
_entity_poly.pdbx_seq_one_letter_code
_entity_poly.pdbx_strand_id
1 'polypeptide(L)'
;MRLSKVSRPFAFALLAVAAVGLSGCKWFHKGARGDYALAPEMRPLEVPPDLNLPSTAGAMQIPATQTASAAAANAPAGTWFNVAASREDAFKQVGDALAAVPGVTISSKAELLGAYDVSYEGVNFLVRVVARESGSSVSAVDPRGLPATGEAPARLVAALKQKLGG
;
A
#
# COMPACT_ATOMS: atom_id res chain seq x y z
N MET A 1 -39.30 62.62 -0.75
CA MET A 1 -38.64 61.70 -1.73
C MET A 1 -39.72 61.07 -2.59
N ARG A 2 -39.83 61.44 -3.88
CA ARG A 2 -40.86 60.90 -4.79
C ARG A 2 -40.32 59.63 -5.39
N LEU A 3 -40.82 58.44 -5.00
CA LEU A 3 -40.57 57.19 -5.73
C LEU A 3 -41.23 57.31 -7.11
N SER A 4 -40.42 57.42 -8.13
CA SER A 4 -40.86 57.40 -9.51
C SER A 4 -41.53 56.05 -9.79
N LYS A 5 -42.75 56.07 -10.24
CA LYS A 5 -43.54 54.91 -10.67
C LYS A 5 -42.79 54.27 -11.85
N VAL A 6 -41.99 53.27 -11.58
CA VAL A 6 -41.44 52.42 -12.64
C VAL A 6 -42.61 51.75 -13.35
N SER A 7 -42.79 52.06 -14.62
CA SER A 7 -43.92 51.53 -15.43
C SER A 7 -43.79 49.99 -15.46
N ARG A 8 -44.91 49.31 -15.23
CA ARG A 8 -45.02 47.85 -15.19
C ARG A 8 -44.26 47.12 -16.31
N PRO A 9 -44.28 47.62 -17.58
CA PRO A 9 -43.51 46.93 -18.64
C PRO A 9 -42.00 46.99 -18.44
N PHE A 10 -41.46 48.04 -17.83
CA PHE A 10 -40.02 48.15 -17.57
C PHE A 10 -39.55 47.15 -16.48
N ALA A 11 -40.38 46.90 -15.47
CA ALA A 11 -40.09 45.91 -14.44
C ALA A 11 -40.06 44.48 -15.01
N PHE A 12 -40.98 44.15 -15.89
CA PHE A 12 -40.99 42.84 -16.57
C PHE A 12 -39.82 42.65 -17.53
N ALA A 13 -39.41 43.70 -18.23
CA ALA A 13 -38.22 43.63 -19.09
C ALA A 13 -36.93 43.40 -18.29
N LEU A 14 -36.76 44.06 -17.14
CA LEU A 14 -35.60 43.88 -16.24
C LEU A 14 -35.59 42.48 -15.64
N LEU A 15 -36.73 41.93 -15.28
CA LEU A 15 -36.83 40.57 -14.71
C LEU A 15 -36.55 39.49 -15.75
N ALA A 16 -36.97 39.70 -17.01
CA ALA A 16 -36.65 38.81 -18.12
C ALA A 16 -35.16 38.79 -18.44
N VAL A 17 -34.47 39.93 -18.43
CA VAL A 17 -33.01 40.02 -18.65
C VAL A 17 -32.25 39.36 -17.51
N ALA A 18 -32.68 39.50 -16.26
CA ALA A 18 -32.07 38.81 -15.12
C ALA A 18 -32.24 37.30 -15.21
N ALA A 19 -33.39 36.79 -15.66
CA ALA A 19 -33.63 35.34 -15.80
C ALA A 19 -32.76 34.70 -16.90
N VAL A 20 -32.52 35.41 -18.01
CA VAL A 20 -31.62 34.94 -19.10
C VAL A 20 -30.17 35.00 -18.68
N GLY A 21 -29.77 35.96 -17.85
CA GLY A 21 -28.41 36.09 -17.31
C GLY A 21 -28.01 34.95 -16.36
N LEU A 22 -28.94 34.38 -15.60
CA LEU A 22 -28.65 33.29 -14.66
C LEU A 22 -28.56 31.91 -15.34
N SER A 23 -29.09 31.74 -16.56
CA SER A 23 -28.98 30.43 -17.27
C SER A 23 -27.72 30.25 -18.09
N GLY A 24 -26.86 31.27 -18.18
CA GLY A 24 -25.66 31.28 -19.03
C GLY A 24 -24.44 30.49 -18.53
N CYS A 25 -24.43 30.04 -17.30
CA CYS A 25 -23.22 29.46 -16.71
C CYS A 25 -22.88 28.03 -17.17
N LYS A 26 -23.78 27.29 -17.79
CA LYS A 26 -23.52 25.91 -18.25
C LYS A 26 -22.85 25.81 -19.62
N TRP A 27 -22.89 26.86 -20.43
CA TRP A 27 -22.32 26.81 -21.79
C TRP A 27 -20.80 27.11 -21.82
N PHE A 28 -20.30 27.83 -20.82
CA PHE A 28 -18.88 28.17 -20.73
C PHE A 28 -17.96 27.02 -20.22
N HIS A 29 -18.54 25.93 -19.71
CA HIS A 29 -17.79 24.82 -19.15
C HIS A 29 -17.70 23.58 -20.06
N LYS A 30 -18.18 23.68 -21.31
CA LYS A 30 -17.99 22.61 -22.30
C LYS A 30 -16.72 22.87 -23.11
N GLY A 31 -15.72 22.03 -22.92
CA GLY A 31 -14.47 22.06 -23.63
C GLY A 31 -13.25 21.89 -22.71
N ALA A 32 -12.06 21.78 -23.29
CA ALA A 32 -10.80 21.54 -22.57
C ALA A 32 -10.57 22.50 -21.37
N ARG A 33 -11.08 23.73 -21.44
CA ARG A 33 -11.00 24.67 -20.30
C ARG A 33 -11.88 24.29 -19.11
N GLY A 34 -12.99 23.60 -19.33
CA GLY A 34 -13.85 23.09 -18.28
C GLY A 34 -13.24 21.89 -17.55
N ASP A 35 -12.47 21.09 -18.25
CA ASP A 35 -11.83 19.91 -17.72
C ASP A 35 -10.72 20.26 -16.71
N TYR A 36 -10.06 21.41 -16.87
CA TYR A 36 -9.08 21.91 -15.89
C TYR A 36 -9.72 22.42 -14.59
N ALA A 37 -11.02 22.72 -14.58
CA ALA A 37 -11.73 23.11 -13.36
C ALA A 37 -12.20 21.92 -12.53
N LEU A 38 -12.09 20.69 -13.07
CA LEU A 38 -12.40 19.46 -12.33
C LEU A 38 -11.30 19.13 -11.31
N ALA A 39 -11.69 18.42 -10.27
CA ALA A 39 -10.71 17.86 -9.32
C ALA A 39 -9.68 16.98 -10.06
N PRO A 40 -8.41 16.92 -9.61
CA PRO A 40 -7.34 16.21 -10.32
C PRO A 40 -7.69 14.77 -10.72
N GLU A 41 -8.47 14.09 -9.90
CA GLU A 41 -8.90 12.71 -10.11
C GLU A 41 -9.97 12.55 -11.21
N MET A 42 -10.66 13.64 -11.53
CA MET A 42 -11.79 13.69 -12.50
C MET A 42 -11.36 14.25 -13.86
N ARG A 43 -10.11 14.71 -14.00
CA ARG A 43 -9.61 15.25 -15.26
C ARG A 43 -9.35 14.13 -16.26
N PRO A 44 -9.85 14.23 -17.48
CA PRO A 44 -9.46 13.31 -18.56
C PRO A 44 -7.94 13.39 -18.75
N LEU A 45 -7.29 12.25 -18.85
CA LEU A 45 -5.87 12.19 -19.23
C LEU A 45 -5.77 12.63 -20.71
N GLU A 46 -5.09 13.75 -20.96
CA GLU A 46 -4.81 14.21 -22.32
C GLU A 46 -3.76 13.25 -22.94
N VAL A 47 -4.22 12.29 -23.69
CA VAL A 47 -3.34 11.49 -24.55
C VAL A 47 -3.25 12.21 -25.89
N PRO A 48 -2.08 12.71 -26.32
CA PRO A 48 -1.92 13.29 -27.65
C PRO A 48 -2.37 12.27 -28.71
N PRO A 49 -3.23 12.66 -29.67
CA PRO A 49 -3.83 11.72 -30.62
C PRO A 49 -2.84 11.01 -31.54
N ASP A 50 -1.61 11.52 -31.67
CA ASP A 50 -0.59 10.99 -32.58
C ASP A 50 0.52 10.16 -31.90
N LEU A 51 0.41 9.93 -30.59
CA LEU A 51 1.32 9.01 -29.90
C LEU A 51 0.81 7.58 -30.07
N ASN A 52 1.34 6.88 -31.06
CA ASN A 52 1.27 5.43 -31.09
C ASN A 52 1.88 4.92 -29.79
N LEU A 53 1.08 4.27 -28.95
CA LEU A 53 1.57 3.59 -27.75
C LEU A 53 2.72 2.68 -28.20
N PRO A 54 3.92 2.80 -27.61
CA PRO A 54 5.01 1.90 -27.92
C PRO A 54 4.52 0.47 -27.71
N SER A 55 4.82 -0.42 -28.67
CA SER A 55 4.46 -1.82 -28.57
C SER A 55 4.96 -2.38 -27.23
N THR A 56 4.06 -2.78 -26.37
CA THR A 56 4.38 -3.44 -25.10
C THR A 56 4.74 -4.91 -25.27
N ALA A 57 4.78 -5.42 -26.53
CA ALA A 57 5.14 -6.81 -26.81
C ALA A 57 6.58 -7.17 -26.37
N GLY A 58 7.46 -6.17 -26.27
CA GLY A 58 8.83 -6.32 -25.74
C GLY A 58 9.01 -5.72 -24.34
N ALA A 59 7.96 -5.22 -23.71
CA ALA A 59 8.06 -4.74 -22.35
C ALA A 59 8.43 -5.92 -21.43
N MET A 60 9.44 -5.72 -20.62
CA MET A 60 9.81 -6.67 -19.57
C MET A 60 8.56 -6.91 -18.71
N GLN A 61 8.03 -8.12 -18.76
CA GLN A 61 6.95 -8.50 -17.88
C GLN A 61 7.48 -8.34 -16.45
N ILE A 62 6.90 -7.42 -15.70
CA ILE A 62 7.17 -7.31 -14.27
C ILE A 62 6.78 -8.68 -13.70
N PRO A 63 7.72 -9.45 -13.13
CA PRO A 63 7.34 -10.68 -12.44
C PRO A 63 6.21 -10.31 -11.49
N ALA A 64 5.11 -11.07 -11.53
CA ALA A 64 3.98 -10.82 -10.65
C ALA A 64 4.54 -10.56 -9.26
N THR A 65 4.25 -9.38 -8.70
CA THR A 65 4.72 -8.98 -7.36
C THR A 65 4.32 -10.12 -6.45
N GLN A 66 5.29 -10.96 -6.08
CA GLN A 66 5.02 -12.05 -5.15
C GLN A 66 4.53 -11.37 -3.89
N THR A 67 3.23 -11.44 -3.66
CA THR A 67 2.68 -11.02 -2.38
C THR A 67 3.51 -11.72 -1.29
N ALA A 68 3.71 -11.06 -0.17
CA ALA A 68 4.51 -11.62 0.95
C ALA A 68 4.10 -13.06 1.30
N SER A 69 2.88 -13.46 0.93
CA SER A 69 2.34 -14.82 0.99
C SER A 69 3.03 -15.80 0.04
N ALA A 70 3.34 -15.39 -1.21
CA ALA A 70 4.01 -16.25 -2.19
C ALA A 70 5.51 -16.38 -1.91
N ALA A 71 6.14 -15.33 -1.36
CA ALA A 71 7.54 -15.39 -0.95
C ALA A 71 7.76 -16.40 0.20
N ALA A 72 6.82 -16.48 1.14
CA ALA A 72 6.88 -17.47 2.22
C ALA A 72 6.61 -18.91 1.73
N ALA A 73 5.81 -19.09 0.66
CA ALA A 73 5.56 -20.41 0.07
C ALA A 73 6.78 -20.96 -0.71
N ASN A 74 7.64 -20.08 -1.22
CA ASN A 74 8.87 -20.43 -1.95
C ASN A 74 10.14 -20.38 -1.09
N ALA A 75 10.01 -20.15 0.23
CA ALA A 75 11.16 -20.15 1.13
C ALA A 75 11.75 -21.57 1.24
N PRO A 76 13.09 -21.70 1.27
CA PRO A 76 13.74 -22.98 1.50
C PRO A 76 13.17 -23.66 2.75
N ALA A 77 13.01 -24.98 2.71
CA ALA A 77 12.56 -25.74 3.85
C ALA A 77 13.49 -25.48 5.06
N GLY A 78 12.89 -25.13 6.20
CA GLY A 78 13.65 -24.81 7.43
C GLY A 78 13.83 -23.32 7.73
N THR A 79 13.44 -22.42 6.81
CA THR A 79 13.54 -20.96 7.06
C THR A 79 12.20 -20.31 7.41
N TRP A 80 11.15 -21.11 7.62
CA TRP A 80 9.83 -20.64 8.01
C TRP A 80 9.03 -21.70 8.77
N PHE A 81 8.05 -21.28 9.55
CA PHE A 81 7.06 -22.14 10.22
C PHE A 81 5.78 -21.37 10.53
N ASN A 82 4.70 -22.08 10.84
CA ASN A 82 3.43 -21.48 11.22
C ASN A 82 3.25 -21.54 12.74
N VAL A 83 2.58 -20.52 13.29
CA VAL A 83 2.16 -20.43 14.69
C VAL A 83 0.65 -20.21 14.72
N ALA A 84 -0.06 -20.97 15.53
CA ALA A 84 -1.52 -20.86 15.72
C ALA A 84 -1.87 -19.69 16.66
N ALA A 85 -1.40 -18.48 16.35
CA ALA A 85 -1.65 -17.26 17.12
C ALA A 85 -1.93 -16.09 16.17
N SER A 86 -2.61 -15.07 16.67
CA SER A 86 -2.78 -13.81 15.93
C SER A 86 -1.42 -13.20 15.57
N ARG A 87 -1.37 -12.35 14.57
CA ARG A 87 -0.11 -11.67 14.19
C ARG A 87 0.53 -10.91 15.36
N GLU A 88 -0.29 -10.25 16.17
CA GLU A 88 0.17 -9.45 17.31
C GLU A 88 0.71 -10.35 18.43
N ASP A 89 0.01 -11.44 18.76
CA ASP A 89 0.45 -12.38 19.76
C ASP A 89 1.68 -13.16 19.30
N ALA A 90 1.69 -13.62 18.04
CA ALA A 90 2.85 -14.27 17.44
C ALA A 90 4.07 -13.34 17.41
N PHE A 91 3.86 -12.05 17.14
CA PHE A 91 4.95 -11.07 17.16
C PHE A 91 5.56 -10.94 18.56
N LYS A 92 4.74 -10.83 19.60
CA LYS A 92 5.22 -10.78 21.00
C LYS A 92 5.96 -12.07 21.36
N GLN A 93 5.34 -13.23 21.11
CA GLN A 93 5.95 -14.53 21.39
C GLN A 93 7.30 -14.73 20.68
N VAL A 94 7.39 -14.30 19.40
CA VAL A 94 8.66 -14.32 18.65
C VAL A 94 9.69 -13.41 19.28
N GLY A 95 9.30 -12.22 19.75
CA GLY A 95 10.20 -11.30 20.45
C GLY A 95 10.77 -11.90 21.74
N ASP A 96 9.92 -12.52 22.56
CA ASP A 96 10.33 -13.19 23.81
C ASP A 96 11.21 -14.41 23.51
N ALA A 97 10.85 -15.17 22.48
CA ALA A 97 11.65 -16.32 22.06
C ALA A 97 13.02 -15.91 21.52
N LEU A 98 13.12 -14.82 20.74
CA LEU A 98 14.39 -14.26 20.25
C LEU A 98 15.29 -13.81 21.40
N ALA A 99 14.73 -13.12 22.38
CA ALA A 99 15.46 -12.68 23.59
C ALA A 99 15.99 -13.87 24.41
N ALA A 100 15.34 -15.02 24.34
CA ALA A 100 15.72 -16.25 25.05
C ALA A 100 16.68 -17.16 24.25
N VAL A 101 17.05 -16.81 23.02
CA VAL A 101 18.06 -17.55 22.24
C VAL A 101 19.44 -16.93 22.46
N PRO A 102 20.42 -17.70 22.97
CA PRO A 102 21.76 -17.15 23.18
C PRO A 102 22.42 -16.80 21.82
N GLY A 103 23.15 -15.70 21.81
CA GLY A 103 23.82 -15.21 20.61
C GLY A 103 22.97 -14.42 19.63
N VAL A 104 21.68 -14.22 19.90
CA VAL A 104 20.82 -13.33 19.13
C VAL A 104 20.91 -11.91 19.68
N THR A 105 21.14 -10.96 18.80
CA THR A 105 21.04 -9.52 19.08
C THR A 105 19.91 -8.93 18.27
N ILE A 106 18.92 -8.35 18.93
CA ILE A 106 17.82 -7.64 18.27
C ILE A 106 18.28 -6.20 18.05
N SER A 107 18.47 -5.80 16.79
CA SER A 107 18.91 -4.45 16.42
C SER A 107 17.73 -3.50 16.32
N SER A 108 16.59 -3.97 15.84
CA SER A 108 15.39 -3.17 15.65
C SER A 108 14.12 -4.01 15.76
N LYS A 109 13.02 -3.36 16.18
CA LYS A 109 11.69 -3.95 16.29
C LYS A 109 10.70 -3.07 15.52
N ALA A 110 10.17 -3.56 14.42
CA ALA A 110 9.18 -2.88 13.60
C ALA A 110 7.80 -3.57 13.73
N GLU A 111 7.05 -3.20 14.77
CA GLU A 111 5.78 -3.83 15.11
C GLU A 111 4.72 -3.70 14.00
N LEU A 112 4.61 -2.51 13.39
CA LEU A 112 3.68 -2.27 12.28
C LEU A 112 3.98 -3.13 11.05
N LEU A 113 5.25 -3.42 10.80
CA LEU A 113 5.69 -4.29 9.72
C LEU A 113 5.68 -5.77 10.10
N GLY A 114 5.59 -6.07 11.39
CA GLY A 114 5.71 -7.42 11.92
C GLY A 114 7.11 -8.00 11.68
N ALA A 115 8.15 -7.20 11.87
CA ALA A 115 9.52 -7.62 11.59
C ALA A 115 10.46 -7.26 12.74
N TYR A 116 11.39 -8.16 13.03
CA TYR A 116 12.56 -7.95 13.90
C TYR A 116 13.81 -7.95 13.03
N ASP A 117 14.68 -6.97 13.20
CA ASP A 117 16.02 -6.96 12.65
C ASP A 117 16.95 -7.63 13.67
N VAL A 118 17.55 -8.73 13.27
CA VAL A 118 18.34 -9.56 14.16
C VAL A 118 19.72 -9.83 13.58
N SER A 119 20.71 -9.87 14.46
CA SER A 119 22.03 -10.38 14.21
C SER A 119 22.23 -11.70 14.96
N TYR A 120 22.56 -12.75 14.24
CA TYR A 120 22.83 -14.07 14.81
C TYR A 120 24.01 -14.74 14.09
N GLU A 121 24.99 -15.24 14.87
CA GLU A 121 26.22 -15.83 14.34
C GLU A 121 26.97 -14.93 13.34
N GLY A 122 26.90 -13.58 13.53
CA GLY A 122 27.54 -12.60 12.65
C GLY A 122 26.80 -12.32 11.35
N VAL A 123 25.61 -12.90 11.16
CA VAL A 123 24.74 -12.66 9.99
C VAL A 123 23.55 -11.79 10.39
N ASN A 124 23.28 -10.74 9.60
CA ASN A 124 22.12 -9.86 9.80
C ASN A 124 20.99 -10.27 8.86
N PHE A 125 19.80 -10.46 9.41
CA PHE A 125 18.60 -10.78 8.66
C PHE A 125 17.35 -10.35 9.45
N LEU A 126 16.19 -10.40 8.78
CA LEU A 126 14.91 -10.04 9.37
C LEU A 126 14.12 -11.31 9.73
N VAL A 127 13.53 -11.33 10.91
CA VAL A 127 12.51 -12.32 11.28
C VAL A 127 11.15 -11.65 11.09
N ARG A 128 10.37 -12.13 10.14
CA ARG A 128 9.09 -11.56 9.73
C ARG A 128 7.93 -12.41 10.18
N VAL A 129 6.91 -11.77 10.73
CA VAL A 129 5.65 -12.38 11.16
C VAL A 129 4.53 -11.86 10.27
N VAL A 130 3.85 -12.76 9.57
CA VAL A 130 2.78 -12.44 8.62
C VAL A 130 1.50 -13.17 9.04
N ALA A 131 0.38 -12.45 9.12
CA ALA A 131 -0.91 -13.06 9.37
C ALA A 131 -1.29 -14.04 8.25
N ARG A 132 -1.92 -15.15 8.62
CA ARG A 132 -2.48 -16.18 7.75
C ARG A 132 -3.91 -16.47 8.18
N GLU A 133 -4.68 -17.16 7.34
CA GLU A 133 -6.06 -17.54 7.65
C GLU A 133 -6.17 -18.40 8.93
N SER A 134 -5.16 -19.23 9.20
CA SER A 134 -5.13 -20.13 10.34
C SER A 134 -4.04 -19.78 11.38
N GLY A 135 -3.74 -18.48 11.56
CA GLY A 135 -2.73 -18.03 12.51
C GLY A 135 -1.71 -17.09 11.89
N SER A 136 -0.44 -17.32 12.14
CA SER A 136 0.66 -16.49 11.62
C SER A 136 1.80 -17.34 11.09
N SER A 137 2.49 -16.87 10.06
CA SER A 137 3.73 -17.49 9.59
C SER A 137 4.93 -16.65 9.98
N VAL A 138 5.95 -17.31 10.51
CA VAL A 138 7.24 -16.73 10.89
C VAL A 138 8.27 -17.16 9.86
N SER A 139 9.03 -16.23 9.31
CA SER A 139 10.05 -16.51 8.30
C SER A 139 11.27 -15.64 8.47
N ALA A 140 12.45 -16.20 8.13
CA ALA A 140 13.67 -15.43 8.03
C ALA A 140 13.81 -14.90 6.59
N VAL A 141 14.04 -13.59 6.46
CA VAL A 141 14.23 -12.91 5.17
C VAL A 141 15.49 -12.04 5.22
N ASP A 142 16.14 -11.89 4.09
CA ASP A 142 17.28 -10.98 3.97
C ASP A 142 16.80 -9.50 3.95
N PRO A 143 17.70 -8.52 4.07
CA PRO A 143 17.33 -7.09 4.00
C PRO A 143 16.68 -6.67 2.67
N ARG A 144 16.78 -7.48 1.61
CA ARG A 144 16.14 -7.25 0.32
C ARG A 144 14.74 -7.85 0.24
N GLY A 145 14.30 -8.57 1.29
CA GLY A 145 12.99 -9.20 1.35
C GLY A 145 12.92 -10.59 0.73
N LEU A 146 14.04 -11.16 0.30
CA LEU A 146 14.11 -12.53 -0.17
C LEU A 146 14.26 -13.50 1.01
N PRO A 147 13.88 -14.79 0.87
CA PRO A 147 14.14 -15.77 1.91
C PRO A 147 15.63 -15.79 2.30
N ALA A 148 15.91 -15.64 3.60
CA ALA A 148 17.27 -15.69 4.07
C ALA A 148 17.83 -17.10 3.87
N THR A 149 18.92 -17.21 3.12
CA THR A 149 19.62 -18.46 2.86
C THR A 149 20.83 -18.58 3.77
N GLY A 150 21.14 -19.80 4.21
CA GLY A 150 22.31 -20.06 5.06
C GLY A 150 21.96 -20.82 6.34
N GLU A 151 23.00 -21.22 7.08
CA GLU A 151 22.82 -22.03 8.28
C GLU A 151 22.32 -21.20 9.47
N ALA A 152 22.79 -19.97 9.65
CA ALA A 152 22.41 -19.14 10.78
C ALA A 152 20.91 -18.83 10.80
N PRO A 153 20.27 -18.33 9.70
CA PRO A 153 18.83 -18.16 9.65
C PRO A 153 18.06 -19.47 9.89
N ALA A 154 18.50 -20.57 9.29
CA ALA A 154 17.84 -21.87 9.46
C ALA A 154 17.90 -22.37 10.91
N ARG A 155 19.05 -22.25 11.58
CA ARG A 155 19.22 -22.61 12.99
C ARG A 155 18.34 -21.75 13.90
N LEU A 156 18.30 -20.44 13.65
CA LEU A 156 17.46 -19.55 14.45
C LEU A 156 15.99 -19.90 14.29
N VAL A 157 15.51 -20.09 13.06
CA VAL A 157 14.12 -20.48 12.80
C VAL A 157 13.78 -21.82 13.42
N ALA A 158 14.68 -22.79 13.38
CA ALA A 158 14.50 -24.09 14.06
C ALA A 158 14.41 -23.91 15.58
N ALA A 159 15.25 -23.09 16.19
CA ALA A 159 15.21 -22.79 17.62
C ALA A 159 13.89 -22.09 18.02
N LEU A 160 13.42 -21.12 17.20
CA LEU A 160 12.14 -20.46 17.41
C LEU A 160 10.97 -21.44 17.29
N LYS A 161 10.99 -22.31 16.29
CA LYS A 161 9.99 -23.36 16.09
C LYS A 161 9.88 -24.28 17.31
N GLN A 162 11.00 -24.72 17.87
CA GLN A 162 11.02 -25.55 19.07
C GLN A 162 10.43 -24.83 20.31
N LYS A 163 10.65 -23.51 20.42
CA LYS A 163 10.13 -22.70 21.56
C LYS A 163 8.64 -22.36 21.42
N LEU A 164 8.17 -22.16 20.21
CA LEU A 164 6.81 -21.69 19.92
C LEU A 164 5.85 -22.83 19.55
N GLY A 165 6.34 -24.08 19.49
CA GLY A 165 5.50 -25.26 19.28
C GLY A 165 4.91 -25.34 17.88
N GLY A 166 5.61 -24.86 16.85
CA GLY A 166 5.19 -24.93 15.46
C GLY A 166 5.49 -26.28 14.80
#